data_9de2cd0c17ef84fe4fa0d3337f2d2fa8
#
_entry.id   9de2cd0c17ef84fe4fa0d3337f2d2fa8
#
_cell.length_a   1.000
_cell.length_b   1.000
_cell.length_c   1.000
_cell.angle_alpha   90.00
_cell.angle_beta   90.00
_cell.angle_gamma   90.00
#
_symmetry.space_group_name_H-M   'P 1'
#
loop_
_entity.id
_entity.type
_entity.pdbx_description
1 polymer ?
#
loop_
_entity_poly.entity_id
_entity_poly.type
_entity_poly.pdbx_seq_one_letter_code
_entity_poly.pdbx_strand_id
1 'polypeptide(L)'
;MFLTVKEIRKHFGEGDSRVEVLNGIDAEIEKGEICVLLGPSGSGKSTLLNIIGGIDSADSGYIAINGEKTADMNEKRLTLYRRKHLGYIFQQYNLIPNLNIKENVEIGAYLSDNPLDTDEILKTLGLYEHRHKLPNQLSGGQQQRTAIGRAIIKNPDILLCDE
;
A
#
# COMPACT_ATOMS: atom_id res chain seq x y z
N MET A 1 6.21 -19.26 -4.66
CA MET A 1 5.15 -18.26 -4.83
C MET A 1 5.14 -17.36 -3.61
N PHE A 2 5.29 -16.05 -3.80
CA PHE A 2 5.34 -15.09 -2.69
C PHE A 2 3.95 -14.49 -2.39
N LEU A 3 3.27 -13.97 -3.42
CA LEU A 3 1.89 -13.49 -3.33
C LEU A 3 0.99 -14.35 -4.23
N THR A 4 -0.10 -14.84 -3.68
CA THR A 4 -1.16 -15.55 -4.41
C THR A 4 -2.47 -14.78 -4.26
N VAL A 5 -3.09 -14.45 -5.37
CA VAL A 5 -4.45 -13.92 -5.49
C VAL A 5 -5.29 -15.01 -6.13
N LYS A 6 -6.36 -15.46 -5.46
CA LYS A 6 -7.13 -16.61 -5.94
C LYS A 6 -8.62 -16.34 -5.93
N GLU A 7 -9.26 -16.41 -7.13
CA GLU A 7 -10.71 -16.30 -7.31
C GLU A 7 -11.34 -15.08 -6.63
N ILE A 8 -10.63 -13.94 -6.59
CA ILE A 8 -11.09 -12.74 -5.88
C ILE A 8 -12.32 -12.16 -6.59
N ARG A 9 -13.41 -12.04 -5.83
CA ARG A 9 -14.64 -11.37 -6.24
C ARG A 9 -14.99 -10.25 -5.28
N LYS A 10 -15.50 -9.15 -5.82
CA LYS A 10 -15.95 -8.00 -5.02
C LYS A 10 -17.12 -7.32 -5.71
N HIS A 11 -18.15 -7.04 -4.92
CA HIS A 11 -19.32 -6.27 -5.33
C HIS A 11 -19.46 -5.04 -4.43
N PHE A 12 -20.04 -3.98 -4.97
CA PHE A 12 -20.49 -2.82 -4.21
C PHE A 12 -21.97 -2.57 -4.50
N GLY A 13 -22.66 -1.90 -3.54
CA GLY A 13 -24.10 -1.66 -3.63
C GLY A 13 -24.95 -2.86 -3.20
N GLU A 14 -26.25 -2.65 -3.11
CA GLU A 14 -27.26 -3.66 -2.72
C GLU A 14 -28.40 -3.67 -3.73
N GLY A 15 -29.10 -4.82 -3.86
CA GLY A 15 -30.24 -4.99 -4.73
C GLY A 15 -29.94 -4.62 -6.19
N ASP A 16 -30.78 -3.77 -6.78
CA ASP A 16 -30.66 -3.36 -8.19
C ASP A 16 -29.44 -2.45 -8.49
N SER A 17 -28.81 -1.89 -7.45
CA SER A 17 -27.59 -1.07 -7.57
C SER A 17 -26.31 -1.86 -7.37
N ARG A 18 -26.39 -3.18 -7.26
CA ARG A 18 -25.21 -4.05 -7.08
C ARG A 18 -24.35 -4.05 -8.33
N VAL A 19 -23.09 -3.67 -8.16
CA VAL A 19 -22.07 -3.65 -9.23
C VAL A 19 -20.96 -4.62 -8.88
N GLU A 20 -20.68 -5.57 -9.78
CA GLU A 20 -19.52 -6.46 -9.68
C GLU A 20 -18.27 -5.70 -10.16
N VAL A 21 -17.32 -5.48 -9.27
CA VAL A 21 -16.07 -4.73 -9.55
C VAL A 21 -14.90 -5.68 -9.82
N LEU A 22 -14.86 -6.80 -9.11
CA LEU A 22 -13.87 -7.86 -9.35
C LEU A 22 -14.61 -9.18 -9.57
N ASN A 23 -14.27 -9.87 -10.64
CA ASN A 23 -14.95 -11.09 -11.07
C ASN A 23 -13.98 -12.25 -11.28
N GLY A 24 -13.58 -12.90 -10.19
CA GLY A 24 -12.73 -14.09 -10.25
C GLY A 24 -11.31 -13.78 -10.71
N ILE A 25 -10.64 -12.85 -10.01
CA ILE A 25 -9.26 -12.46 -10.32
C ILE A 25 -8.29 -13.50 -9.76
N ASP A 26 -7.41 -14.00 -10.62
CA ASP A 26 -6.29 -14.85 -10.28
C ASP A 26 -4.97 -14.17 -10.65
N ALA A 27 -3.99 -14.20 -9.75
CA ALA A 27 -2.62 -13.76 -10.00
C ALA A 27 -1.65 -14.46 -9.06
N GLU A 28 -0.44 -14.66 -9.52
CA GLU A 28 0.67 -15.22 -8.76
C GLU A 28 1.92 -14.39 -9.01
N ILE A 29 2.59 -13.96 -7.96
CA ILE A 29 3.74 -13.06 -8.04
C ILE A 29 4.88 -13.65 -7.20
N GLU A 30 6.07 -13.70 -7.78
CA GLU A 30 7.27 -14.15 -7.09
C GLU A 30 7.93 -13.01 -6.30
N LYS A 31 8.78 -13.35 -5.36
CA LYS A 31 9.54 -12.34 -4.59
C LYS A 31 10.52 -11.59 -5.51
N GLY A 32 10.49 -10.27 -5.44
CA GLY A 32 11.35 -9.39 -6.25
C GLY A 32 10.79 -9.08 -7.64
N GLU A 33 9.60 -9.56 -7.96
CA GLU A 33 8.93 -9.29 -9.23
C GLU A 33 8.21 -7.93 -9.20
N ILE A 34 8.18 -7.23 -10.34
CA ILE A 34 7.40 -6.02 -10.56
C ILE A 34 6.19 -6.39 -11.39
N CYS A 35 5.01 -6.21 -10.82
CA CYS A 35 3.73 -6.47 -11.48
C CYS A 35 3.00 -5.14 -11.77
N VAL A 36 2.47 -4.98 -12.97
CA VAL A 36 1.71 -3.80 -13.38
C VAL A 36 0.27 -4.18 -13.65
N LEU A 37 -0.67 -3.53 -12.95
CA LEU A 37 -2.10 -3.67 -13.17
C LEU A 37 -2.55 -2.67 -14.24
N LEU A 38 -3.00 -3.17 -15.38
CA LEU A 38 -3.49 -2.34 -16.49
C LEU A 38 -5.02 -2.42 -16.59
N GLY A 39 -5.64 -1.30 -16.90
CA GLY A 39 -7.08 -1.22 -17.12
C GLY A 39 -7.60 0.22 -17.12
N PRO A 40 -8.80 0.46 -17.67
CA PRO A 40 -9.42 1.78 -17.67
C PRO A 40 -9.72 2.27 -16.26
N SER A 41 -10.03 3.57 -16.12
CA SER A 41 -10.52 4.11 -14.86
C SER A 41 -11.79 3.38 -14.42
N GLY A 42 -11.90 3.07 -13.13
CA GLY A 42 -13.05 2.33 -12.59
C GLY A 42 -13.03 0.81 -12.82
N SER A 43 -11.96 0.23 -13.37
CA SER A 43 -11.86 -1.22 -13.60
C SER A 43 -11.53 -2.05 -12.34
N GLY A 44 -11.50 -1.45 -11.16
CA GLY A 44 -11.27 -2.17 -9.90
C GLY A 44 -9.80 -2.30 -9.48
N LYS A 45 -8.84 -1.62 -10.13
CA LYS A 45 -7.42 -1.69 -9.76
C LYS A 45 -7.16 -1.31 -8.30
N SER A 46 -7.63 -0.14 -7.87
CA SER A 46 -7.50 0.30 -6.47
C SER A 46 -8.23 -0.63 -5.49
N THR A 47 -9.38 -1.17 -5.90
CA THR A 47 -10.11 -2.15 -5.10
C THR A 47 -9.28 -3.43 -4.89
N LEU A 48 -8.65 -3.95 -5.95
CA LEU A 48 -7.77 -5.11 -5.84
C LEU A 48 -6.56 -4.82 -4.95
N LEU A 49 -5.90 -3.66 -5.12
CA LEU A 49 -4.78 -3.24 -4.27
C LEU A 49 -5.19 -3.12 -2.80
N ASN A 50 -6.37 -2.56 -2.51
CA ASN A 50 -6.90 -2.47 -1.15
C ASN A 50 -7.17 -3.85 -0.53
N ILE A 51 -7.65 -4.81 -1.31
CA ILE A 51 -7.86 -6.19 -0.84
C ILE A 51 -6.51 -6.87 -0.59
N ILE A 52 -5.54 -6.75 -1.50
CA ILE A 52 -4.18 -7.25 -1.28
C ILE A 52 -3.56 -6.63 -0.03
N GLY A 53 -3.79 -5.33 0.18
CA GLY A 53 -3.32 -4.58 1.35
C GLY A 53 -4.05 -4.93 2.65
N GLY A 54 -5.11 -5.74 2.63
CA GLY A 54 -5.93 -6.02 3.81
C GLY A 54 -6.62 -4.78 4.37
N ILE A 55 -6.85 -3.76 3.53
CA ILE A 55 -7.60 -2.55 3.85
C ILE A 55 -9.10 -2.80 3.61
N ASP A 56 -9.41 -3.56 2.57
CA ASP A 56 -10.77 -4.03 2.25
C ASP A 56 -10.78 -5.57 2.22
N SER A 57 -11.96 -6.17 2.27
CA SER A 57 -12.17 -7.61 2.19
C SER A 57 -12.79 -8.00 0.85
N ALA A 58 -12.40 -9.16 0.32
CA ALA A 58 -13.09 -9.78 -0.80
C ALA A 58 -14.40 -10.42 -0.35
N ASP A 59 -15.39 -10.50 -1.25
CA ASP A 59 -16.64 -11.25 -1.00
C ASP A 59 -16.42 -12.75 -1.13
N SER A 60 -15.48 -13.16 -1.99
CA SER A 60 -15.02 -14.54 -2.11
C SER A 60 -13.58 -14.59 -2.65
N GLY A 61 -12.97 -15.77 -2.58
CA GLY A 61 -11.58 -15.96 -2.90
C GLY A 61 -10.66 -15.68 -1.72
N TYR A 62 -9.35 -15.65 -1.96
CA TYR A 62 -8.38 -15.32 -0.91
C TYR A 62 -7.10 -14.69 -1.46
N ILE A 63 -6.45 -13.92 -0.61
CA ILE A 63 -5.06 -13.47 -0.79
C ILE A 63 -4.19 -14.28 0.17
N ALA A 64 -3.03 -14.72 -0.30
CA ALA A 64 -2.04 -15.35 0.56
C ALA A 64 -0.65 -14.75 0.29
N ILE A 65 0.10 -14.47 1.37
CA ILE A 65 1.51 -14.08 1.32
C ILE A 65 2.32 -15.11 2.07
N ASN A 66 3.35 -15.66 1.42
CA ASN A 66 4.14 -16.76 1.96
C ASN A 66 3.29 -17.93 2.48
N GLY A 67 2.13 -18.19 1.83
CA GLY A 67 1.18 -19.22 2.21
C GLY A 67 0.20 -18.87 3.34
N GLU A 68 0.34 -17.71 3.98
CA GLU A 68 -0.63 -17.23 4.99
C GLU A 68 -1.78 -16.47 4.31
N LYS A 69 -3.02 -16.95 4.50
CA LYS A 69 -4.22 -16.34 3.92
C LYS A 69 -4.71 -15.17 4.77
N THR A 70 -4.94 -14.01 4.13
CA THR A 70 -5.48 -12.82 4.82
C THR A 70 -6.92 -13.03 5.29
N ALA A 71 -7.71 -13.83 4.57
CA ALA A 71 -9.10 -14.14 4.93
C ALA A 71 -9.24 -14.86 6.29
N ASP A 72 -8.21 -15.55 6.74
CA ASP A 72 -8.18 -16.27 8.02
C ASP A 72 -7.67 -15.38 9.17
N MET A 73 -7.38 -14.09 8.90
CA MET A 73 -6.84 -13.15 9.86
C MET A 73 -7.96 -12.33 10.51
N ASN A 74 -7.92 -12.22 11.83
CA ASN A 74 -8.69 -11.22 12.55
C ASN A 74 -8.03 -9.82 12.43
N GLU A 75 -8.73 -8.76 12.87
CA GLU A 75 -8.24 -7.38 12.78
C GLU A 75 -6.83 -7.17 13.38
N LYS A 76 -6.54 -7.84 14.50
CA LYS A 76 -5.20 -7.76 15.14
C LYS A 76 -4.12 -8.35 14.23
N ARG A 77 -4.39 -9.51 13.62
CA ARG A 77 -3.46 -10.15 12.68
C ARG A 77 -3.32 -9.35 11.38
N LEU A 78 -4.42 -8.80 10.84
CA LEU A 78 -4.38 -7.91 9.67
C LEU A 78 -3.56 -6.64 9.95
N THR A 79 -3.67 -6.08 11.14
CA THR A 79 -2.84 -4.92 11.54
C THR A 79 -1.35 -5.29 11.56
N LEU A 80 -1.00 -6.44 12.14
CA LEU A 80 0.39 -6.93 12.13
C LEU A 80 0.87 -7.26 10.71
N TYR A 81 0.02 -7.84 9.87
CA TYR A 81 0.28 -8.11 8.48
C TYR A 81 0.62 -6.82 7.71
N ARG A 82 -0.24 -5.78 7.80
CA ARG A 82 0.02 -4.48 7.18
C ARG A 82 1.30 -3.84 7.70
N ARG A 83 1.53 -3.94 9.00
CA ARG A 83 2.71 -3.39 9.65
C ARG A 83 3.99 -4.04 9.14
N LYS A 84 4.01 -5.36 9.04
CA LYS A 84 5.20 -6.15 8.70
C LYS A 84 5.49 -6.19 7.21
N HIS A 85 4.45 -6.42 6.40
CA HIS A 85 4.64 -6.81 5.00
C HIS A 85 4.41 -5.67 4.01
N LEU A 86 3.60 -4.65 4.34
CA LEU A 86 3.11 -3.70 3.35
C LEU A 86 3.70 -2.31 3.47
N GLY A 87 4.19 -1.78 2.35
CA GLY A 87 4.25 -0.35 2.05
C GLY A 87 3.11 0.01 1.10
N TYR A 88 2.38 1.08 1.35
CA TYR A 88 1.30 1.52 0.50
C TYR A 88 1.50 2.99 0.10
N ILE A 89 1.49 3.25 -1.20
CA ILE A 89 1.53 4.58 -1.79
C ILE A 89 0.15 4.84 -2.39
N PHE A 90 -0.60 5.75 -1.76
CA PHE A 90 -1.95 6.11 -2.19
C PHE A 90 -1.92 7.14 -3.32
N GLN A 91 -2.94 7.14 -4.17
CA GLN A 91 -3.15 8.12 -5.23
C GLN A 91 -3.17 9.56 -4.69
N GLN A 92 -3.82 9.78 -3.56
CA GLN A 92 -3.67 11.00 -2.76
C GLN A 92 -2.58 10.74 -1.72
N TYR A 93 -1.58 11.59 -1.65
CA TYR A 93 -0.37 11.35 -0.84
C TYR A 93 -0.64 11.09 0.65
N ASN A 94 -1.78 11.56 1.18
CA ASN A 94 -2.22 11.35 2.57
C ASN A 94 -1.12 11.70 3.59
N LEU A 95 -0.38 12.78 3.35
CA LEU A 95 0.59 13.30 4.30
C LEU A 95 -0.13 13.91 5.49
N ILE A 96 0.47 13.78 6.66
CA ILE A 96 -0.03 14.41 7.88
C ILE A 96 0.37 15.89 7.84
N PRO A 97 -0.60 16.83 7.79
CA PRO A 97 -0.33 18.21 7.44
C PRO A 97 0.47 18.98 8.50
N ASN A 98 0.42 18.54 9.77
CA ASN A 98 1.12 19.15 10.88
C ASN A 98 2.52 18.58 11.14
N LEU A 99 2.94 17.60 10.34
CA LEU A 99 4.26 16.98 10.39
C LEU A 99 5.09 17.41 9.18
N ASN A 100 6.38 17.68 9.41
CA ASN A 100 7.32 17.96 8.33
C ASN A 100 7.63 16.70 7.52
N ILE A 101 8.45 16.84 6.46
CA ILE A 101 8.85 15.72 5.60
C ILE A 101 9.47 14.59 6.41
N LYS A 102 10.46 14.91 7.25
CA LYS A 102 11.18 13.91 8.04
C LYS A 102 10.23 13.16 8.97
N GLU A 103 9.39 13.87 9.69
CA GLU A 103 8.40 13.29 10.60
C GLU A 103 7.35 12.44 9.87
N ASN A 104 6.88 12.88 8.67
CA ASN A 104 5.98 12.06 7.84
C ASN A 104 6.62 10.74 7.42
N VAL A 105 7.91 10.74 7.07
CA VAL A 105 8.65 9.52 6.72
C VAL A 105 8.87 8.65 7.96
N GLU A 106 9.30 9.24 9.08
CA GLU A 106 9.62 8.52 10.33
C GLU A 106 8.43 7.76 10.92
N ILE A 107 7.19 8.20 10.68
CA ILE A 107 6.00 7.43 11.08
C ILE A 107 6.05 6.02 10.52
N GLY A 108 6.48 5.85 9.27
CA GLY A 108 6.68 4.53 8.69
C GLY A 108 7.73 3.71 9.45
N ALA A 109 8.83 4.33 9.85
CA ALA A 109 9.90 3.67 10.61
C ALA A 109 9.42 3.12 11.96
N TYR A 110 8.59 3.87 12.70
CA TYR A 110 8.04 3.41 13.98
C TYR A 110 7.14 2.17 13.87
N LEU A 111 6.65 1.87 12.67
CA LEU A 111 5.82 0.70 12.41
C LEU A 111 6.65 -0.56 12.06
N SER A 112 7.96 -0.44 11.94
CA SER A 112 8.85 -1.53 11.53
C SER A 112 9.78 -1.97 12.64
N ASP A 113 10.07 -3.28 12.68
CA ASP A 113 11.08 -3.84 13.58
C ASP A 113 12.51 -3.69 13.01
N ASN A 114 12.63 -3.43 11.69
CA ASN A 114 13.90 -3.24 11.00
C ASN A 114 13.75 -2.15 9.91
N PRO A 115 13.54 -0.88 10.31
CA PRO A 115 13.38 0.21 9.36
C PRO A 115 14.70 0.53 8.64
N LEU A 116 14.59 1.13 7.45
CA LEU A 116 15.72 1.73 6.76
C LEU A 116 16.10 3.04 7.46
N ASP A 117 17.32 3.54 7.16
CA ASP A 117 17.78 4.82 7.69
C ASP A 117 17.01 5.99 7.08
N THR A 118 16.43 6.86 7.92
CA THR A 118 15.61 7.98 7.48
C THR A 118 16.41 9.00 6.66
N ASP A 119 17.60 9.35 7.09
CA ASP A 119 18.41 10.36 6.40
C ASP A 119 18.89 9.86 5.05
N GLU A 120 19.23 8.57 4.92
CA GLU A 120 19.60 7.95 3.65
C GLU A 120 18.40 7.91 2.67
N ILE A 121 17.21 7.59 3.15
CA ILE A 121 15.98 7.64 2.33
C ILE A 121 15.71 9.07 1.86
N LEU A 122 15.81 10.06 2.74
CA LEU A 122 15.60 11.46 2.39
C LEU A 122 16.62 11.96 1.37
N LYS A 123 17.89 11.56 1.48
CA LYS A 123 18.92 11.88 0.49
C LYS A 123 18.64 11.22 -0.85
N THR A 124 18.31 9.94 -0.86
CA THR A 124 17.98 9.16 -2.07
C THR A 124 16.80 9.78 -2.83
N LEU A 125 15.80 10.26 -2.10
CA LEU A 125 14.60 10.89 -2.68
C LEU A 125 14.79 12.40 -3.00
N GLY A 126 15.97 12.99 -2.73
CA GLY A 126 16.23 14.40 -2.96
C GLY A 126 15.41 15.32 -2.06
N LEU A 127 15.10 14.88 -0.84
CA LEU A 127 14.26 15.59 0.13
C LEU A 127 15.05 16.09 1.35
N TYR A 128 16.30 15.69 1.49
CA TYR A 128 17.08 15.95 2.71
C TYR A 128 17.16 17.45 3.06
N GLU A 129 17.43 18.32 2.07
CA GLU A 129 17.51 19.77 2.27
C GLU A 129 16.15 20.41 2.61
N HIS A 130 15.05 19.72 2.33
CA HIS A 130 13.69 20.17 2.60
C HIS A 130 13.03 19.49 3.79
N ARG A 131 13.74 18.65 4.53
CA ARG A 131 13.22 17.72 5.54
C ARG A 131 12.39 18.36 6.66
N HIS A 132 12.59 19.66 6.91
CA HIS A 132 11.86 20.42 7.94
C HIS A 132 10.64 21.19 7.40
N LYS A 133 10.38 21.13 6.08
CA LYS A 133 9.21 21.77 5.47
C LYS A 133 7.93 20.98 5.75
N LEU A 134 6.82 21.69 5.91
CA LEU A 134 5.48 21.12 6.04
C LEU A 134 4.91 20.79 4.65
N PRO A 135 3.92 19.87 4.56
CA PRO A 135 3.31 19.46 3.28
C PRO A 135 2.79 20.61 2.42
N ASN A 136 2.22 21.65 3.02
CA ASN A 136 1.73 22.84 2.30
C ASN A 136 2.83 23.72 1.69
N GLN A 137 4.08 23.49 2.04
CA GLN A 137 5.27 24.17 1.50
C GLN A 137 5.95 23.39 0.39
N LEU A 138 5.39 22.23 -0.01
CA LEU A 138 5.97 21.29 -0.94
C LEU A 138 5.29 21.34 -2.31
N SER A 139 6.06 21.12 -3.38
CA SER A 139 5.50 20.78 -4.68
C SER A 139 4.81 19.41 -4.64
N GLY A 140 3.90 19.15 -5.60
CA GLY A 140 3.26 17.83 -5.72
C GLY A 140 4.27 16.67 -5.81
N GLY A 141 5.35 16.86 -6.57
CA GLY A 141 6.41 15.86 -6.67
C GLY A 141 7.18 15.63 -5.36
N GLN A 142 7.38 16.67 -4.54
CA GLN A 142 7.98 16.52 -3.21
C GLN A 142 7.02 15.82 -2.25
N GLN A 143 5.73 16.13 -2.30
CA GLN A 143 4.72 15.42 -1.51
C GLN A 143 4.66 13.93 -1.89
N GLN A 144 4.66 13.62 -3.18
CA GLN A 144 4.69 12.26 -3.68
C GLN A 144 5.93 11.50 -3.19
N ARG A 145 7.13 12.09 -3.34
CA ARG A 145 8.37 11.47 -2.84
C ARG A 145 8.36 11.29 -1.33
N THR A 146 7.75 12.20 -0.57
CA THR A 146 7.57 12.04 0.88
C THR A 146 6.68 10.83 1.20
N ALA A 147 5.57 10.66 0.48
CA ALA A 147 4.69 9.50 0.63
C ALA A 147 5.40 8.19 0.26
N ILE A 148 6.23 8.20 -0.79
CA ILE A 148 7.09 7.07 -1.16
C ILE A 148 8.06 6.75 -0.01
N GLY A 149 8.76 7.75 0.53
CA GLY A 149 9.69 7.59 1.64
C GLY A 149 9.03 6.96 2.87
N ARG A 150 7.83 7.42 3.24
CA ARG A 150 7.04 6.85 4.34
C ARG A 150 6.66 5.39 4.09
N ALA A 151 6.38 5.00 2.85
CA ALA A 151 6.03 3.62 2.52
C ALA A 151 7.24 2.68 2.54
N ILE A 152 8.39 3.11 1.99
CA ILE A 152 9.58 2.25 1.85
C ILE A 152 10.44 2.19 3.12
N ILE A 153 10.39 3.20 3.99
CA ILE A 153 11.19 3.25 5.23
C ILE A 153 10.94 2.04 6.13
N LYS A 154 9.75 1.48 6.07
CA LYS A 154 9.38 0.26 6.80
C LYS A 154 10.16 -0.97 6.39
N ASN A 155 10.88 -0.92 5.25
CA ASN A 155 11.51 -2.08 4.62
C ASN A 155 10.48 -3.20 4.32
N PRO A 156 9.39 -2.89 3.60
CA PRO A 156 8.28 -3.82 3.41
C PRO A 156 8.62 -4.93 2.43
N ASP A 157 7.96 -6.09 2.58
CA ASP A 157 8.08 -7.20 1.63
C ASP A 157 7.34 -6.92 0.30
N ILE A 158 6.27 -6.11 0.36
CA ILE A 158 5.45 -5.69 -0.79
C ILE A 158 5.26 -4.19 -0.77
N LEU A 159 5.45 -3.56 -1.92
CA LEU A 159 5.08 -2.17 -2.15
C LEU A 159 3.89 -2.12 -3.10
N LEU A 160 2.77 -1.61 -2.61
CA LEU A 160 1.57 -1.35 -3.40
C LEU A 160 1.56 0.12 -3.81
N CYS A 161 1.42 0.37 -5.12
CA CYS A 161 1.40 1.71 -5.68
C CYS A 161 0.07 1.92 -6.42
N ASP A 162 -0.76 2.82 -5.91
CA ASP A 162 -2.02 3.21 -6.53
C ASP A 162 -1.82 4.58 -7.19
N GLU A 163 -1.25 4.54 -8.40
CA GLU A 163 -0.83 5.66 -9.29
C GLU A 163 0.26 6.59 -8.75
#